data_32978d8494aa65770e1856d4f2c3c208
#
_entry.id   32978d8494aa65770e1856d4f2c3c208
#
_cell.length_a   1.000
_cell.length_b   1.000
_cell.length_c   1.000
_cell.angle_alpha   90.00
_cell.angle_beta   90.00
_cell.angle_gamma   90.00
#
_symmetry.space_group_name_H-M   'P 1'
#
loop_
_entity.id
_entity.type
_entity.pdbx_description
1 polymer ?
#
loop_
_entity_poly.entity_id
_entity_poly.type
_entity_poly.pdbx_seq_one_letter_code
_entity_poly.pdbx_strand_id
1 'polypeptide(L)'
;MKKAIIIGSGIGGIATALRLRSMNYDVTVFENNDFPGGKLTSFDLGPYRFDAGPSLLTMPHFIDELFDLFNENPRDHFNYKKKDISCKYFWDDGTKLSAYSDKIKFTKEIENILGVKQSIVSAYLLKAKKKYELTKRMFLEQSLHKLKTYFTKDLLNGVFNIFSFQINKTLNQVNASELKEPHLVQLFNRFATYNGSSPYKTPGMMTLVQHLEQEYGTFVSDKGMQNITNS
;
A
#
# COMPACT_ATOMS: atom_id res chain seq x y z
N MET A 1 -16.21 -18.27 27.44
CA MET A 1 -15.57 -17.60 26.30
C MET A 1 -16.58 -16.65 25.66
N LYS A 2 -16.20 -15.40 25.36
CA LYS A 2 -17.09 -14.47 24.62
C LYS A 2 -17.23 -14.95 23.19
N LYS A 3 -18.41 -14.78 22.58
CA LYS A 3 -18.67 -15.15 21.18
C LYS A 3 -18.55 -13.93 20.28
N ALA A 4 -18.03 -14.12 19.07
CA ALA A 4 -17.97 -13.11 18.02
C ALA A 4 -18.39 -13.71 16.68
N ILE A 5 -19.17 -12.94 15.92
CA ILE A 5 -19.56 -13.30 14.56
C ILE A 5 -18.93 -12.28 13.62
N ILE A 6 -18.29 -12.77 12.55
CA ILE A 6 -17.71 -11.96 11.50
C ILE A 6 -18.43 -12.28 10.20
N ILE A 7 -18.84 -11.24 9.49
CA ILE A 7 -19.51 -11.36 8.20
C ILE A 7 -18.50 -10.98 7.12
N GLY A 8 -18.14 -11.94 6.30
CA GLY A 8 -17.16 -11.83 5.21
C GLY A 8 -15.76 -12.32 5.61
N SER A 9 -15.19 -13.21 4.80
CA SER A 9 -13.83 -13.76 4.94
C SER A 9 -12.82 -13.12 4.00
N GLY A 10 -12.99 -11.83 3.64
CA GLY A 10 -11.92 -11.05 3.05
C GLY A 10 -10.76 -10.86 4.03
N ILE A 11 -9.61 -10.35 3.57
CA ILE A 11 -8.40 -10.21 4.41
C ILE A 11 -8.66 -9.47 5.73
N GLY A 12 -9.51 -8.44 5.73
CA GLY A 12 -9.89 -7.71 6.94
C GLY A 12 -10.71 -8.55 7.92
N GLY A 13 -11.63 -9.38 7.41
CA GLY A 13 -12.44 -10.31 8.22
C GLY A 13 -11.57 -11.40 8.84
N ILE A 14 -10.68 -12.00 8.05
CA ILE A 14 -9.73 -13.02 8.52
C ILE A 14 -8.79 -12.43 9.58
N ALA A 15 -8.18 -11.29 9.31
CA ALA A 15 -7.29 -10.62 10.28
C ALA A 15 -8.01 -10.26 11.58
N THR A 16 -9.29 -9.87 11.51
CA THR A 16 -10.11 -9.59 12.69
C THR A 16 -10.42 -10.88 13.45
N ALA A 17 -10.76 -11.97 12.74
CA ALA A 17 -11.03 -13.28 13.33
C ALA A 17 -9.83 -13.79 14.13
N LEU A 18 -8.64 -13.74 13.53
CA LEU A 18 -7.40 -14.17 14.17
C LEU A 18 -7.10 -13.33 15.42
N ARG A 19 -7.21 -12.00 15.35
CA ARG A 19 -6.99 -11.13 16.51
C ARG A 19 -8.00 -11.37 17.63
N LEU A 20 -9.28 -11.58 17.32
CA LEU A 20 -10.29 -11.92 18.34
C LEU A 20 -10.01 -13.31 18.93
N ARG A 21 -9.59 -14.25 18.11
CA ARG A 21 -9.24 -15.61 18.59
C ARG A 21 -8.04 -15.56 19.55
N SER A 22 -7.01 -14.76 19.25
CA SER A 22 -5.87 -14.56 20.16
C SER A 22 -6.28 -13.91 21.50
N MET A 23 -7.39 -13.17 21.51
CA MET A 23 -8.01 -12.59 22.72
C MET A 23 -8.99 -13.53 23.41
N ASN A 24 -8.98 -14.82 23.07
CA ASN A 24 -9.83 -15.86 23.66
C ASN A 24 -11.35 -15.69 23.39
N TYR A 25 -11.72 -15.18 22.20
CA TYR A 25 -13.09 -15.22 21.72
C TYR A 25 -13.34 -16.54 20.97
N ASP A 26 -14.60 -17.02 21.06
CA ASP A 26 -15.14 -18.05 20.18
C ASP A 26 -15.66 -17.36 18.91
N VAL A 27 -14.97 -17.56 17.78
CA VAL A 27 -15.20 -16.80 16.56
C VAL A 27 -15.81 -17.66 15.48
N THR A 28 -16.92 -17.20 14.92
CA THR A 28 -17.56 -17.78 13.73
C THR A 28 -17.49 -16.78 12.59
N VAL A 29 -17.05 -17.23 11.42
CA VAL A 29 -16.97 -16.41 10.19
C VAL A 29 -18.01 -16.92 9.19
N PHE A 30 -18.84 -16.03 8.68
CA PHE A 30 -19.78 -16.31 7.59
C PHE A 30 -19.29 -15.67 6.31
N GLU A 31 -19.23 -16.44 5.23
CA GLU A 31 -18.84 -16.01 3.88
C GLU A 31 -19.94 -16.38 2.89
N ASN A 32 -20.23 -15.49 1.95
CA ASN A 32 -21.25 -15.70 0.95
C ASN A 32 -20.72 -16.40 -0.32
N ASN A 33 -19.41 -16.29 -0.59
CA ASN A 33 -18.77 -16.98 -1.70
C ASN A 33 -18.31 -18.37 -1.27
N ASP A 34 -18.07 -19.24 -2.25
CA ASP A 34 -17.58 -20.61 -2.03
C ASP A 34 -16.08 -20.64 -1.64
N PHE A 35 -15.43 -19.48 -1.55
CA PHE A 35 -14.01 -19.34 -1.21
C PHE A 35 -13.76 -18.15 -0.29
N PRO A 36 -12.75 -18.21 0.60
CA PRO A 36 -12.30 -17.09 1.40
C PRO A 36 -11.43 -16.13 0.56
N GLY A 37 -11.21 -14.90 1.07
CA GLY A 37 -10.28 -13.94 0.49
C GLY A 37 -10.91 -12.69 -0.10
N GLY A 38 -12.19 -12.74 -0.42
CA GLY A 38 -12.91 -11.61 -1.01
C GLY A 38 -12.25 -11.16 -2.32
N LYS A 39 -11.63 -9.97 -2.34
CA LYS A 39 -10.91 -9.46 -3.52
C LYS A 39 -9.57 -10.16 -3.81
N LEU A 40 -9.02 -10.91 -2.87
CA LEU A 40 -7.84 -11.76 -3.08
C LEU A 40 -8.29 -13.10 -3.67
N THR A 41 -8.63 -13.12 -4.94
CA THR A 41 -9.09 -14.30 -5.67
C THR A 41 -8.27 -14.52 -6.93
N SER A 42 -8.40 -15.68 -7.49
CA SER A 42 -7.74 -16.05 -8.74
C SER A 42 -8.67 -16.89 -9.61
N PHE A 43 -8.37 -16.96 -10.90
CA PHE A 43 -9.05 -17.82 -11.85
C PHE A 43 -8.05 -18.45 -12.80
N ASP A 44 -8.41 -19.60 -13.36
CA ASP A 44 -7.63 -20.27 -14.37
C ASP A 44 -8.22 -20.03 -15.77
N LEU A 45 -7.34 -19.80 -16.75
CA LEU A 45 -7.70 -19.71 -18.17
C LEU A 45 -6.79 -20.65 -18.95
N GLY A 46 -7.29 -21.82 -19.29
CA GLY A 46 -6.50 -22.91 -19.82
C GLY A 46 -5.38 -23.30 -18.84
N PRO A 47 -4.11 -23.36 -19.27
CA PRO A 47 -3.00 -23.71 -18.40
C PRO A 47 -2.48 -22.54 -17.51
N TYR A 48 -3.08 -21.37 -17.60
CA TYR A 48 -2.62 -20.15 -16.94
C TYR A 48 -3.52 -19.77 -15.78
N ARG A 49 -2.89 -19.45 -14.66
CA ARG A 49 -3.53 -18.89 -13.47
C ARG A 49 -3.35 -17.37 -13.40
N PHE A 50 -4.41 -16.66 -13.10
CA PHE A 50 -4.42 -15.19 -12.97
C PHE A 50 -4.94 -14.77 -11.60
N ASP A 51 -4.27 -13.81 -10.97
CA ASP A 51 -4.83 -13.08 -9.84
C ASP A 51 -5.93 -12.13 -10.34
N ALA A 52 -7.14 -12.26 -9.82
CA ALA A 52 -8.31 -11.48 -10.25
C ALA A 52 -8.54 -10.19 -9.47
N GLY A 53 -7.69 -9.92 -8.50
CA GLY A 53 -7.73 -8.74 -7.63
C GLY A 53 -6.41 -8.01 -7.57
N PRO A 54 -5.95 -7.61 -6.38
CA PRO A 54 -4.63 -7.00 -6.20
C PRO A 54 -3.53 -7.92 -6.69
N SER A 55 -2.60 -7.39 -7.49
CA SER A 55 -1.44 -8.13 -8.03
C SER A 55 -0.13 -7.77 -7.32
N LEU A 56 -0.18 -6.88 -6.34
CA LEU A 56 0.97 -6.31 -5.66
C LEU A 56 0.75 -6.33 -4.15
N LEU A 57 1.74 -6.83 -3.43
CA LEU A 57 1.78 -6.80 -1.97
C LEU A 57 2.73 -5.71 -1.49
N THR A 58 2.25 -4.87 -0.61
CA THR A 58 3.06 -3.92 0.17
C THR A 58 2.92 -4.25 1.66
N MET A 59 3.95 -3.95 2.46
CA MET A 59 3.92 -4.11 3.91
C MET A 59 3.57 -5.54 4.37
N PRO A 60 4.26 -6.58 3.87
CA PRO A 60 3.95 -7.98 4.18
C PRO A 60 4.07 -8.33 5.67
N HIS A 61 4.82 -7.55 6.44
CA HIS A 61 4.97 -7.72 7.89
C HIS A 61 3.62 -7.71 8.63
N PHE A 62 2.60 -7.00 8.14
CA PHE A 62 1.27 -7.06 8.76
C PHE A 62 0.58 -8.42 8.61
N ILE A 63 0.98 -9.21 7.61
CA ILE A 63 0.53 -10.59 7.47
C ILE A 63 1.34 -11.48 8.42
N ASP A 64 2.67 -11.29 8.45
CA ASP A 64 3.56 -12.03 9.34
C ASP A 64 3.12 -11.89 10.81
N GLU A 65 2.75 -10.68 11.26
CA GLU A 65 2.22 -10.42 12.60
C GLU A 65 0.99 -11.27 12.97
N LEU A 66 0.19 -11.72 12.00
CA LEU A 66 -0.97 -12.57 12.29
C LEU A 66 -0.58 -13.99 12.68
N PHE A 67 0.51 -14.51 12.11
CA PHE A 67 1.08 -15.80 12.50
C PHE A 67 1.77 -15.70 13.87
N ASP A 68 2.46 -14.60 14.13
CA ASP A 68 3.13 -14.35 15.43
C ASP A 68 2.12 -14.36 16.62
N LEU A 69 0.84 -13.99 16.38
CA LEU A 69 -0.20 -14.06 17.41
C LEU A 69 -0.40 -15.47 17.97
N PHE A 70 -0.03 -16.50 17.22
CA PHE A 70 -0.22 -17.91 17.57
C PHE A 70 1.12 -18.63 17.76
N ASN A 71 2.25 -17.90 17.78
CA ASN A 71 3.60 -18.44 17.85
C ASN A 71 3.93 -19.37 16.66
N GLU A 72 3.32 -19.12 15.50
CA GLU A 72 3.58 -19.82 14.25
C GLU A 72 4.66 -19.08 13.46
N ASN A 73 5.58 -19.82 12.80
CA ASN A 73 6.54 -19.22 11.89
C ASN A 73 5.86 -18.88 10.56
N PRO A 74 5.77 -17.58 10.18
CA PRO A 74 5.10 -17.20 8.94
C PRO A 74 5.64 -17.90 7.69
N ARG A 75 6.94 -18.24 7.68
CA ARG A 75 7.63 -18.83 6.51
C ARG A 75 7.25 -20.30 6.23
N ASP A 76 6.64 -20.98 7.19
CA ASP A 76 6.11 -22.33 7.00
C ASP A 76 4.78 -22.31 6.23
N HIS A 77 4.08 -21.19 6.23
CA HIS A 77 2.74 -21.02 5.67
C HIS A 77 2.70 -20.10 4.45
N PHE A 78 3.38 -18.95 4.55
CA PHE A 78 3.30 -17.87 3.56
C PHE A 78 4.69 -17.32 3.20
N ASN A 79 5.02 -17.39 1.91
CA ASN A 79 6.29 -16.90 1.38
C ASN A 79 6.05 -15.82 0.31
N TYR A 80 6.93 -14.82 0.28
CA TYR A 80 6.89 -13.73 -0.66
C TYR A 80 8.29 -13.26 -1.05
N LYS A 81 8.41 -12.68 -2.23
CA LYS A 81 9.67 -12.15 -2.76
C LYS A 81 9.54 -10.67 -3.08
N LYS A 82 10.53 -9.89 -2.65
CA LYS A 82 10.67 -8.49 -3.05
C LYS A 82 11.02 -8.41 -4.53
N LYS A 83 10.39 -7.47 -5.25
CA LYS A 83 10.70 -7.20 -6.65
C LYS A 83 11.73 -6.08 -6.76
N ASP A 84 12.73 -6.26 -7.64
CA ASP A 84 13.71 -5.21 -7.95
C ASP A 84 13.07 -4.09 -8.78
N ILE A 85 12.13 -4.42 -9.64
CA ILE A 85 11.34 -3.49 -10.44
C ILE A 85 9.89 -3.61 -10.01
N SER A 86 9.34 -2.55 -9.46
CA SER A 86 7.96 -2.49 -9.00
C SER A 86 6.97 -2.32 -10.16
N CYS A 87 7.36 -1.53 -11.16
CA CYS A 87 6.53 -1.25 -12.33
C CYS A 87 7.40 -0.90 -13.54
N LYS A 88 6.96 -1.29 -14.75
CA LYS A 88 7.51 -0.83 -16.01
C LYS A 88 6.48 0.05 -16.70
N TYR A 89 6.92 1.21 -17.18
CA TYR A 89 6.10 2.18 -17.87
C TYR A 89 6.46 2.19 -19.35
N PHE A 90 5.44 2.34 -20.19
CA PHE A 90 5.54 2.42 -21.64
C PHE A 90 4.59 3.53 -22.10
N TRP A 91 5.08 4.45 -22.91
CA TRP A 91 4.30 5.55 -23.48
C TRP A 91 4.26 5.47 -25.00
N ASP A 92 3.26 6.09 -25.59
CA ASP A 92 3.02 6.03 -27.04
C ASP A 92 4.12 6.69 -27.88
N ASP A 93 4.89 7.61 -27.27
CA ASP A 93 6.06 8.22 -27.90
C ASP A 93 7.31 7.32 -27.90
N GLY A 94 7.18 6.07 -27.42
CA GLY A 94 8.26 5.09 -27.33
C GLY A 94 9.08 5.17 -26.05
N THR A 95 8.85 6.15 -25.18
CA THR A 95 9.53 6.27 -23.87
C THR A 95 9.23 5.05 -23.00
N LYS A 96 10.27 4.49 -22.38
CA LYS A 96 10.18 3.34 -21.46
C LYS A 96 10.95 3.66 -20.19
N LEU A 97 10.36 3.34 -19.02
CA LEU A 97 10.98 3.56 -17.73
C LEU A 97 10.72 2.40 -16.78
N SER A 98 11.74 1.99 -16.04
CA SER A 98 11.63 0.98 -14.99
C SER A 98 11.65 1.65 -13.62
N ALA A 99 10.56 1.49 -12.86
CA ALA A 99 10.50 1.94 -11.47
C ALA A 99 11.19 0.91 -10.58
N TYR A 100 12.46 1.13 -10.29
CA TYR A 100 13.23 0.28 -9.40
C TYR A 100 12.83 0.47 -7.94
N SER A 101 12.85 -0.61 -7.16
CA SER A 101 12.66 -0.56 -5.71
C SER A 101 13.83 0.09 -4.97
N ASP A 102 15.03 0.07 -5.56
CA ASP A 102 16.19 0.83 -5.10
C ASP A 102 16.05 2.30 -5.50
N LYS A 103 16.04 3.20 -4.52
CA LYS A 103 15.83 4.64 -4.73
C LYS A 103 16.91 5.30 -5.59
N ILE A 104 18.16 4.87 -5.44
CA ILE A 104 19.29 5.46 -6.19
C ILE A 104 19.15 5.06 -7.66
N LYS A 105 18.89 3.77 -7.92
CA LYS A 105 18.64 3.28 -9.28
C LYS A 105 17.42 3.96 -9.90
N PHE A 106 16.34 4.12 -9.13
CA PHE A 106 15.10 4.75 -9.61
C PHE A 106 15.32 6.23 -9.99
N THR A 107 15.95 7.01 -9.13
CA THR A 107 16.19 8.44 -9.43
C THR A 107 17.18 8.61 -10.59
N LYS A 108 18.16 7.72 -10.72
CA LYS A 108 19.10 7.69 -11.85
C LYS A 108 18.40 7.29 -13.15
N GLU A 109 17.50 6.32 -13.13
CA GLU A 109 16.69 5.93 -14.29
C GLU A 109 15.83 7.11 -14.78
N ILE A 110 15.16 7.82 -13.86
CA ILE A 110 14.38 9.01 -14.19
C ILE A 110 15.25 10.10 -14.83
N GLU A 111 16.44 10.36 -14.28
CA GLU A 111 17.35 11.36 -14.86
C GLU A 111 17.81 10.96 -16.26
N ASN A 112 18.17 9.69 -16.45
CA ASN A 112 18.65 9.20 -17.75
C ASN A 112 17.55 9.20 -18.83
N ILE A 113 16.31 8.84 -18.48
CA ILE A 113 15.22 8.69 -19.46
C ILE A 113 14.42 9.97 -19.65
N LEU A 114 14.14 10.69 -18.56
CA LEU A 114 13.25 11.87 -18.59
C LEU A 114 13.99 13.20 -18.39
N GLY A 115 15.31 13.19 -18.17
CA GLY A 115 16.11 14.40 -17.98
C GLY A 115 15.83 15.16 -16.66
N VAL A 116 15.08 14.58 -15.74
CA VAL A 116 14.75 15.19 -14.44
C VAL A 116 15.86 14.89 -13.44
N LYS A 117 16.50 15.92 -12.90
CA LYS A 117 17.60 15.76 -11.94
C LYS A 117 17.21 14.89 -10.74
N GLN A 118 18.10 13.98 -10.34
CA GLN A 118 17.90 13.10 -9.17
C GLN A 118 17.55 13.88 -7.90
N SER A 119 18.13 15.07 -7.72
CA SER A 119 17.86 15.92 -6.55
C SER A 119 16.40 16.35 -6.44
N ILE A 120 15.73 16.63 -7.58
CA ILE A 120 14.29 16.99 -7.60
C ILE A 120 13.45 15.82 -7.16
N VAL A 121 13.69 14.63 -7.74
CA VAL A 121 12.95 13.42 -7.41
C VAL A 121 13.20 13.00 -5.95
N SER A 122 14.45 13.05 -5.50
CA SER A 122 14.82 12.73 -4.12
C SER A 122 14.15 13.67 -3.11
N ALA A 123 14.09 14.96 -3.41
CA ALA A 123 13.39 15.93 -2.56
C ALA A 123 11.89 15.67 -2.49
N TYR A 124 11.27 15.29 -3.63
CA TYR A 124 9.87 14.93 -3.69
C TYR A 124 9.57 13.64 -2.87
N LEU A 125 10.40 12.61 -3.01
CA LEU A 125 10.28 11.37 -2.23
C LEU A 125 10.48 11.61 -0.72
N LEU A 126 11.39 12.50 -0.34
CA LEU A 126 11.61 12.88 1.06
C LEU A 126 10.39 13.59 1.67
N LYS A 127 9.71 14.45 0.92
CA LYS A 127 8.46 15.08 1.35
C LYS A 127 7.35 14.03 1.58
N ALA A 128 7.24 13.04 0.67
CA ALA A 128 6.31 11.93 0.81
C ALA A 128 6.59 11.11 2.07
N LYS A 129 7.85 10.77 2.33
CA LYS A 129 8.29 10.11 3.56
C LYS A 129 7.86 10.90 4.80
N LYS A 130 8.14 12.21 4.82
CA LYS A 130 7.77 13.07 5.96
C LYS A 130 6.26 13.08 6.22
N LYS A 131 5.44 13.17 5.18
CA LYS A 131 3.98 13.09 5.29
C LYS A 131 3.54 11.75 5.87
N TYR A 132 4.11 10.64 5.37
CA TYR A 132 3.83 9.30 5.86
C TYR A 132 4.18 9.16 7.36
N GLU A 133 5.39 9.55 7.76
CA GLU A 133 5.84 9.46 9.15
C GLU A 133 4.95 10.26 10.13
N LEU A 134 4.45 11.42 9.68
CA LEU A 134 3.53 12.24 10.48
C LEU A 134 2.13 11.64 10.63
N THR A 135 1.74 10.74 9.73
CA THR A 135 0.35 10.26 9.63
C THR A 135 0.18 8.78 9.89
N LYS A 136 1.25 7.95 9.70
CA LYS A 136 1.17 6.49 9.78
C LYS A 136 0.53 5.99 11.08
N ARG A 137 0.96 6.54 12.21
CA ARG A 137 0.48 6.11 13.52
C ARG A 137 -1.01 6.39 13.70
N MET A 138 -1.47 7.55 13.26
CA MET A 138 -2.87 7.94 13.38
C MET A 138 -3.77 7.13 12.45
N PHE A 139 -3.33 6.86 11.20
CA PHE A 139 -4.19 6.22 10.19
C PHE A 139 -4.03 4.71 10.09
N LEU A 140 -2.87 4.15 10.48
CA LEU A 140 -2.60 2.72 10.35
C LEU A 140 -2.59 1.99 11.69
N GLU A 141 -2.15 2.64 12.78
CA GLU A 141 -1.91 1.98 14.05
C GLU A 141 -2.95 2.32 15.13
N GLN A 142 -3.73 3.38 14.94
CA GLN A 142 -4.70 3.85 15.95
C GLN A 142 -6.13 3.88 15.40
N SER A 143 -7.08 3.70 16.32
CA SER A 143 -8.50 3.83 15.99
C SER A 143 -8.95 5.28 16.08
N LEU A 144 -9.45 5.83 14.96
CA LEU A 144 -10.02 7.18 14.91
C LEU A 144 -11.35 7.32 15.66
N HIS A 145 -11.97 6.20 16.09
CA HIS A 145 -13.22 6.23 16.87
C HIS A 145 -12.98 6.45 18.37
N LYS A 146 -11.71 6.41 18.84
CA LYS A 146 -11.38 6.63 20.26
C LYS A 146 -11.02 8.08 20.48
N LEU A 147 -11.72 8.77 21.39
CA LEU A 147 -11.43 10.17 21.77
C LEU A 147 -9.98 10.36 22.22
N LYS A 148 -9.38 9.36 22.90
CA LYS A 148 -7.96 9.40 23.32
C LYS A 148 -6.99 9.59 22.15
N THR A 149 -7.34 9.14 20.94
CA THR A 149 -6.51 9.30 19.73
C THR A 149 -6.35 10.79 19.38
N TYR A 150 -7.35 11.61 19.70
CA TYR A 150 -7.34 13.05 19.41
C TYR A 150 -6.53 13.89 20.41
N PHE A 151 -6.11 13.32 21.53
CA PHE A 151 -5.29 13.98 22.54
C PHE A 151 -3.83 13.49 22.57
N THR A 152 -3.32 13.09 21.39
CA THR A 152 -1.93 12.62 21.25
C THR A 152 -1.03 13.72 20.72
N LYS A 153 0.28 13.66 21.05
CA LYS A 153 1.31 14.54 20.47
C LYS A 153 1.36 14.46 18.96
N ASP A 154 0.99 13.30 18.40
CA ASP A 154 0.98 13.06 16.95
C ASP A 154 -0.09 13.90 16.24
N LEU A 155 -1.27 14.06 16.87
CA LEU A 155 -2.30 14.94 16.31
C LEU A 155 -1.88 16.41 16.37
N LEU A 156 -1.30 16.86 17.49
CA LEU A 156 -0.78 18.23 17.60
C LEU A 156 0.26 18.50 16.52
N ASN A 157 1.20 17.57 16.31
CA ASN A 157 2.18 17.65 15.22
C ASN A 157 1.51 17.67 13.84
N GLY A 158 0.45 16.88 13.65
CA GLY A 158 -0.35 16.87 12.42
C GLY A 158 -1.02 18.23 12.16
N VAL A 159 -1.64 18.83 13.18
CA VAL A 159 -2.28 20.15 13.07
C VAL A 159 -1.25 21.23 12.74
N PHE A 160 -0.10 21.27 13.42
CA PHE A 160 0.97 22.22 13.11
C PHE A 160 1.55 22.04 11.68
N ASN A 161 1.47 20.85 11.11
CA ASN A 161 1.96 20.54 9.78
C ASN A 161 0.84 20.48 8.71
N ILE A 162 -0.37 20.95 9.01
CA ILE A 162 -1.55 20.80 8.12
C ILE A 162 -1.31 21.40 6.72
N PHE A 163 -0.58 22.50 6.63
CA PHE A 163 -0.24 23.11 5.34
C PHE A 163 0.74 22.26 4.53
N SER A 164 1.58 21.44 5.19
CA SER A 164 2.51 20.54 4.51
C SER A 164 1.79 19.36 3.85
N PHE A 165 0.58 19.04 4.28
CA PHE A 165 -0.23 17.96 3.71
C PHE A 165 -0.86 18.32 2.37
N GLN A 166 -0.89 19.61 1.98
CA GLN A 166 -1.42 20.06 0.68
C GLN A 166 -2.85 19.55 0.41
N ILE A 167 -3.70 19.50 1.42
CA ILE A 167 -5.07 18.98 1.34
C ILE A 167 -5.98 19.81 0.44
N ASN A 168 -5.62 21.08 0.20
CA ASN A 168 -6.30 22.03 -0.66
C ASN A 168 -5.93 21.89 -2.15
N LYS A 169 -5.01 20.98 -2.48
CA LYS A 169 -4.58 20.67 -3.86
C LYS A 169 -4.94 19.23 -4.18
N THR A 170 -5.11 18.94 -5.47
CA THR A 170 -5.20 17.55 -5.93
C THR A 170 -3.82 16.91 -6.05
N LEU A 171 -3.79 15.57 -6.06
CA LEU A 171 -2.55 14.81 -6.30
C LEU A 171 -1.87 15.24 -7.59
N ASN A 172 -2.65 15.38 -8.69
CA ASN A 172 -2.12 15.86 -9.97
C ASN A 172 -1.53 17.28 -9.86
N GLN A 173 -2.19 18.21 -9.17
CA GLN A 173 -1.67 19.57 -9.00
C GLN A 173 -0.34 19.60 -8.24
N VAL A 174 -0.22 18.76 -7.20
CA VAL A 174 1.04 18.65 -6.46
C VAL A 174 2.13 18.06 -7.34
N ASN A 175 1.85 16.93 -8.02
CA ASN A 175 2.81 16.28 -8.91
C ASN A 175 3.26 17.21 -10.05
N ALA A 176 2.33 17.87 -10.72
CA ALA A 176 2.64 18.81 -11.80
C ALA A 176 3.48 19.99 -11.33
N SER A 177 3.20 20.53 -10.14
CA SER A 177 3.97 21.68 -9.62
C SER A 177 5.40 21.33 -9.19
N GLU A 178 5.61 20.11 -8.67
CA GLU A 178 6.91 19.70 -8.12
C GLU A 178 7.79 18.99 -9.14
N LEU A 179 7.22 18.17 -10.02
CA LEU A 179 7.97 17.32 -10.96
C LEU A 179 8.06 17.91 -12.36
N LYS A 180 7.02 18.62 -12.82
CA LYS A 180 6.89 19.34 -14.10
C LYS A 180 6.91 18.47 -15.35
N GLU A 181 7.76 17.43 -15.43
CA GLU A 181 7.90 16.54 -16.57
C GLU A 181 6.64 15.65 -16.72
N PRO A 182 5.95 15.64 -17.89
CA PRO A 182 4.62 15.02 -18.04
C PRO A 182 4.58 13.53 -17.76
N HIS A 183 5.54 12.73 -18.24
CA HIS A 183 5.59 11.29 -17.99
C HIS A 183 5.80 11.00 -16.51
N LEU A 184 6.65 11.79 -15.85
CA LEU A 184 6.90 11.65 -14.42
C LEU A 184 5.66 12.03 -13.59
N VAL A 185 4.95 13.09 -13.98
CA VAL A 185 3.66 13.45 -13.37
C VAL A 185 2.65 12.32 -13.50
N GLN A 186 2.53 11.72 -14.69
CA GLN A 186 1.63 10.59 -14.93
C GLN A 186 2.04 9.36 -14.12
N LEU A 187 3.34 9.06 -14.04
CA LEU A 187 3.88 7.98 -13.23
C LEU A 187 3.43 8.12 -11.77
N PHE A 188 3.61 9.31 -11.17
CA PHE A 188 3.22 9.53 -9.79
C PHE A 188 1.71 9.71 -9.58
N ASN A 189 0.97 10.09 -10.60
CA ASN A 189 -0.50 10.09 -10.58
C ASN A 189 -1.11 8.68 -10.45
N ARG A 190 -0.40 7.63 -10.90
CA ARG A 190 -0.81 6.24 -10.73
C ARG A 190 -1.12 5.89 -9.27
N PHE A 191 -0.43 6.51 -8.31
CA PHE A 191 -0.66 6.21 -6.90
C PHE A 191 -2.07 6.54 -6.39
N ALA A 192 -2.87 7.30 -7.13
CA ALA A 192 -4.30 7.45 -6.85
C ALA A 192 -5.09 6.14 -6.94
N THR A 193 -4.61 5.16 -7.71
CA THR A 193 -5.25 3.85 -7.87
C THR A 193 -5.30 3.05 -6.58
N TYR A 194 -4.39 3.30 -5.63
CA TYR A 194 -4.44 2.66 -4.30
C TYR A 194 -5.74 2.95 -3.55
N ASN A 195 -6.37 4.09 -3.83
CA ASN A 195 -7.65 4.48 -3.24
C ASN A 195 -8.82 4.31 -4.22
N GLY A 196 -8.58 3.72 -5.40
CA GLY A 196 -9.60 3.62 -6.44
C GLY A 196 -10.11 5.00 -6.91
N SER A 197 -9.28 6.03 -6.88
CA SER A 197 -9.66 7.41 -7.15
C SER A 197 -8.89 8.00 -8.32
N SER A 198 -9.43 9.07 -8.89
CA SER A 198 -8.76 9.87 -9.93
C SER A 198 -7.72 10.82 -9.30
N PRO A 199 -6.51 10.95 -9.86
CA PRO A 199 -5.49 11.89 -9.35
C PRO A 199 -5.94 13.35 -9.41
N TYR A 200 -6.93 13.67 -10.23
CA TYR A 200 -7.53 15.00 -10.36
C TYR A 200 -8.56 15.32 -9.25
N LYS A 201 -8.96 14.31 -8.46
CA LYS A 201 -9.89 14.43 -7.34
C LYS A 201 -9.26 14.02 -6.00
N THR A 202 -8.23 13.20 -6.04
CA THR A 202 -7.48 12.72 -4.86
C THR A 202 -6.75 13.88 -4.19
N PRO A 203 -6.86 14.07 -2.87
CA PRO A 203 -6.11 15.11 -2.14
C PRO A 203 -4.60 14.96 -2.28
N GLY A 204 -3.88 16.09 -2.33
CA GLY A 204 -2.43 16.14 -2.49
C GLY A 204 -1.63 15.45 -1.37
N MET A 205 -2.21 15.30 -0.18
CA MET A 205 -1.58 14.53 0.88
C MET A 205 -1.32 13.07 0.48
N MET A 206 -2.09 12.52 -0.47
CA MET A 206 -1.93 11.14 -0.95
C MET A 206 -0.64 10.89 -1.73
N THR A 207 0.17 11.93 -1.98
CA THR A 207 1.58 11.76 -2.37
C THR A 207 2.37 10.89 -1.39
N LEU A 208 1.91 10.72 -0.14
CA LEU A 208 2.52 9.82 0.84
C LEU A 208 2.46 8.34 0.43
N VAL A 209 1.46 7.93 -0.38
CA VAL A 209 1.24 6.51 -0.73
C VAL A 209 2.42 5.92 -1.49
N GLN A 210 3.09 6.70 -2.35
CA GLN A 210 4.28 6.26 -3.05
C GLN A 210 5.42 5.82 -2.10
N HIS A 211 5.44 6.37 -0.87
CA HIS A 211 6.43 5.98 0.13
C HIS A 211 6.32 4.49 0.48
N LEU A 212 5.13 3.92 0.42
CA LEU A 212 4.92 2.48 0.68
C LEU A 212 5.71 1.61 -0.31
N GLU A 213 5.65 1.92 -1.61
CA GLU A 213 6.42 1.18 -2.62
C GLU A 213 7.93 1.49 -2.53
N GLN A 214 8.29 2.74 -2.31
CA GLN A 214 9.68 3.20 -2.38
C GLN A 214 10.50 2.87 -1.12
N GLU A 215 9.89 2.77 0.05
CA GLU A 215 10.60 2.45 1.30
C GLU A 215 10.47 0.97 1.65
N TYR A 216 9.24 0.46 1.70
CA TYR A 216 8.99 -0.93 2.05
C TYR A 216 9.23 -1.87 0.88
N GLY A 217 9.03 -1.39 -0.35
CA GLY A 217 9.14 -2.16 -1.58
C GLY A 217 7.83 -2.81 -1.98
N THR A 218 7.90 -3.49 -3.11
CA THR A 218 6.80 -4.26 -3.66
C THR A 218 7.14 -5.74 -3.63
N PHE A 219 6.16 -6.55 -3.28
CA PHE A 219 6.34 -7.99 -3.11
C PHE A 219 5.30 -8.74 -3.91
N VAL A 220 5.61 -9.98 -4.20
CA VAL A 220 4.65 -10.95 -4.74
C VAL A 220 4.70 -12.22 -3.91
N SER A 221 3.55 -12.81 -3.67
CA SER A 221 3.46 -14.15 -3.07
C SER A 221 3.93 -15.21 -4.05
N ASP A 222 4.64 -16.21 -3.58
CA ASP A 222 5.18 -17.29 -4.41
C ASP A 222 4.08 -18.10 -5.13
N LYS A 223 2.88 -18.18 -4.54
CA LYS A 223 1.72 -18.92 -5.09
C LYS A 223 0.58 -17.99 -5.54
N GLY A 224 0.88 -16.72 -5.82
CA GLY A 224 -0.11 -15.69 -6.15
C GLY A 224 -0.77 -15.07 -4.93
N MET A 225 -1.54 -14.00 -5.16
CA MET A 225 -2.06 -13.17 -4.08
C MET A 225 -3.14 -13.86 -3.22
N GLN A 226 -3.91 -14.79 -3.80
CA GLN A 226 -4.90 -15.57 -3.05
C GLN A 226 -4.26 -16.46 -1.97
N ASN A 227 -2.96 -16.81 -2.13
CA ASN A 227 -2.25 -17.59 -1.11
C ASN A 227 -2.19 -16.90 0.25
N ILE A 228 -2.33 -15.57 0.31
CA ILE A 228 -2.39 -14.80 1.57
C ILE A 228 -3.56 -15.23 2.45
N THR A 229 -4.67 -15.61 1.83
CA THR A 229 -5.89 -16.01 2.55
C THR A 229 -6.02 -17.51 2.70
N ASN A 230 -5.23 -18.28 1.97
CA ASN A 230 -5.21 -19.75 2.04
C ASN A 230 -4.14 -20.29 3.01
N SER A 231 -3.23 -19.42 3.48
CA SER A 231 -2.20 -19.76 4.45
C SER A 231 -2.69 -19.66 5.88
#